data_1ff357fbaf63230a4527a1da5433b0f6
#
_entry.id   1ff357fbaf63230a4527a1da5433b0f6
#
_cell.length_a   1.000
_cell.length_b   1.000
_cell.length_c   1.000
_cell.angle_alpha   90.00
_cell.angle_beta   90.00
_cell.angle_gamma   90.00
#
_symmetry.space_group_name_H-M   'P 1'
#
loop_
_entity.id
_entity.type
_entity.pdbx_description
1 polymer ?
#
loop_
_entity_poly.entity_id
_entity_poly.type
_entity_poly.pdbx_seq_one_letter_code
_entity_poly.pdbx_strand_id
1 'polypeptide(L)'
;DYEKKFSEDIQIERIDMLLSQNYDPEIYLFLYENKILEYVVNGNVQELSNMIFKLSNGVVPVVSGDNVRSEKNYSIVVFEKLAQAAINMGMDLINAYQSRDSFIRKNELCINLKEVLKVRDTAIVFYTSEIGKAKVRNLSPQISSIVQYIGLNMYTKITVRQIAQYFSMSEARLRTAFKKEMNISIHNYILRRKISEAKVMLKSNYPINDIS
;
A
#
# COMPACT_ATOMS: atom_id res chain seq x y z
N ASP A 1 14.40 22.88 -7.36
CA ASP A 1 13.51 22.13 -8.27
C ASP A 1 14.19 21.67 -9.56
N TYR A 2 15.02 22.53 -10.19
CA TYR A 2 15.72 22.18 -11.45
C TYR A 2 16.83 21.16 -11.22
N GLU A 3 17.61 21.28 -10.15
CA GLU A 3 18.68 20.35 -9.79
C GLU A 3 18.16 18.96 -9.41
N LYS A 4 17.01 18.90 -8.73
CA LYS A 4 16.36 17.63 -8.38
C LYS A 4 15.87 16.89 -9.61
N LYS A 5 15.22 17.62 -10.53
CA LYS A 5 14.74 17.06 -11.80
C LYS A 5 15.88 16.59 -12.71
N PHE A 6 16.97 17.37 -12.77
CA PHE A 6 18.18 17.01 -13.52
C PHE A 6 18.87 15.77 -12.94
N SER A 7 18.93 15.64 -11.60
CA SER A 7 19.45 14.44 -10.91
C SER A 7 18.59 13.21 -11.17
N GLU A 8 17.26 13.37 -11.25
CA GLU A 8 16.30 12.30 -11.54
C GLU A 8 16.39 11.81 -12.99
N ASP A 9 16.50 12.74 -13.94
CA ASP A 9 16.69 12.42 -15.36
C ASP A 9 18.00 11.66 -15.59
N ILE A 10 19.10 12.06 -14.93
CA ILE A 10 20.38 11.33 -14.98
C ILE A 10 20.28 9.93 -14.39
N GLN A 11 19.54 9.74 -13.31
CA GLN A 11 19.34 8.41 -12.71
C GLN A 11 18.55 7.48 -13.65
N ILE A 12 17.56 8.02 -14.36
CA ILE A 12 16.77 7.26 -15.34
C ILE A 12 17.62 6.90 -16.55
N GLU A 13 18.34 7.87 -17.12
CA GLU A 13 19.28 7.59 -18.21
C GLU A 13 20.35 6.57 -17.82
N ARG A 14 20.80 6.58 -16.56
CA ARG A 14 21.73 5.59 -16.03
C ARG A 14 21.10 4.20 -15.91
N ILE A 15 19.83 4.09 -15.54
CA ILE A 15 19.08 2.82 -15.55
C ILE A 15 18.92 2.31 -16.98
N ASP A 16 18.53 3.17 -17.93
CA ASP A 16 18.39 2.81 -19.34
C ASP A 16 19.73 2.41 -19.98
N MET A 17 20.82 3.09 -19.59
CA MET A 17 22.18 2.77 -20.03
C MET A 17 22.66 1.42 -19.45
N LEU A 18 22.34 1.13 -18.21
CA LEU A 18 22.63 -0.16 -17.58
C LEU A 18 21.87 -1.31 -18.24
N LEU A 19 20.64 -1.07 -18.71
CA LEU A 19 19.84 -2.04 -19.48
C LEU A 19 20.44 -2.37 -20.84
N SER A 20 21.05 -1.39 -21.51
CA SER A 20 21.64 -1.56 -22.83
C SER A 20 22.97 -2.36 -22.81
N GLN A 21 23.55 -2.61 -21.62
CA GLN A 21 24.88 -3.22 -21.44
C GLN A 21 24.88 -4.66 -20.90
N ASN A 22 23.88 -5.48 -21.18
CA ASN A 22 23.75 -6.86 -20.65
C ASN A 22 23.72 -6.95 -19.12
N TYR A 23 22.97 -6.09 -18.49
CA TYR A 23 22.88 -6.01 -17.04
C TYR A 23 22.05 -7.14 -16.44
N ASP A 24 22.37 -7.52 -15.18
CA ASP A 24 21.62 -8.52 -14.45
C ASP A 24 20.16 -8.08 -14.24
N PRO A 25 19.18 -8.84 -14.75
CA PRO A 25 17.75 -8.48 -14.64
C PRO A 25 17.27 -8.29 -13.20
N GLU A 26 17.88 -8.98 -12.22
CA GLU A 26 17.52 -8.88 -10.80
C GLU A 26 17.94 -7.55 -10.20
N ILE A 27 19.10 -7.04 -10.58
CA ILE A 27 19.57 -5.71 -10.14
C ILE A 27 18.68 -4.61 -10.74
N TYR A 28 18.31 -4.74 -12.02
CA TYR A 28 17.39 -3.82 -12.65
C TYR A 28 16.04 -3.78 -11.92
N LEU A 29 15.48 -4.96 -11.64
CA LEU A 29 14.21 -5.08 -10.95
C LEU A 29 14.27 -4.41 -9.56
N PHE A 30 15.35 -4.62 -8.83
CA PHE A 30 15.58 -3.99 -7.52
C PHE A 30 15.62 -2.45 -7.62
N LEU A 31 16.34 -1.91 -8.59
CA LEU A 31 16.42 -0.45 -8.80
C LEU A 31 15.07 0.14 -9.22
N TYR A 32 14.37 -0.54 -10.12
CA TYR A 32 13.02 -0.16 -10.56
C TYR A 32 12.03 -0.13 -9.40
N GLU A 33 11.99 -1.18 -8.59
CA GLU A 33 11.10 -1.26 -7.44
C GLU A 33 11.37 -0.15 -6.42
N ASN A 34 12.63 0.09 -6.09
CA ASN A 34 13.00 1.14 -5.16
C ASN A 34 12.59 2.53 -5.68
N LYS A 35 12.77 2.76 -6.98
CA LYS A 35 12.38 4.03 -7.58
C LYS A 35 10.87 4.25 -7.58
N ILE A 36 10.10 3.22 -7.93
CA ILE A 36 8.63 3.26 -7.84
C ILE A 36 8.18 3.53 -6.39
N LEU A 37 8.75 2.81 -5.43
CA LEU A 37 8.39 2.98 -4.02
C LEU A 37 8.72 4.38 -3.50
N GLU A 38 9.82 4.99 -3.93
CA GLU A 38 10.16 6.37 -3.60
C GLU A 38 9.06 7.34 -4.06
N TYR A 39 8.58 7.25 -5.30
CA TYR A 39 7.49 8.09 -5.80
C TYR A 39 6.16 7.81 -5.09
N VAL A 40 5.85 6.54 -4.86
CA VAL A 40 4.65 6.12 -4.14
C VAL A 40 4.63 6.71 -2.73
N VAL A 41 5.73 6.58 -2.00
CA VAL A 41 5.87 7.13 -0.64
C VAL A 41 5.77 8.65 -0.63
N ASN A 42 6.21 9.35 -1.68
CA ASN A 42 6.04 10.80 -1.80
C ASN A 42 4.56 11.21 -1.89
N GLY A 43 3.67 10.34 -2.35
CA GLY A 43 2.22 10.58 -2.41
C GLY A 43 1.82 11.58 -3.50
N ASN A 44 2.72 11.90 -4.44
CA ASN A 44 2.47 12.84 -5.53
C ASN A 44 2.14 12.10 -6.82
N VAL A 45 0.84 11.97 -7.12
CA VAL A 45 0.33 11.27 -8.30
C VAL A 45 0.81 11.93 -9.60
N GLN A 46 0.98 13.25 -9.63
CA GLN A 46 1.38 13.97 -10.84
C GLN A 46 2.82 13.64 -11.24
N GLU A 47 3.74 13.65 -10.29
CA GLU A 47 5.13 13.25 -10.52
C GLU A 47 5.22 11.79 -10.94
N LEU A 48 4.50 10.91 -10.22
CA LEU A 48 4.45 9.50 -10.53
C LEU A 48 3.96 9.23 -11.95
N SER A 49 2.86 9.88 -12.40
CA SER A 49 2.29 9.67 -13.73
C SER A 49 3.26 10.01 -14.86
N ASN A 50 4.09 11.02 -14.65
CA ASN A 50 5.13 11.39 -15.61
C ASN A 50 6.27 10.34 -15.70
N MET A 51 6.47 9.59 -14.61
CA MET A 51 7.57 8.62 -14.48
C MET A 51 7.14 7.18 -14.80
N ILE A 52 5.90 6.79 -14.49
CA ILE A 52 5.38 5.45 -14.81
C ILE A 52 5.57 5.12 -16.28
N PHE A 53 5.32 6.06 -17.17
CA PHE A 53 5.48 5.86 -18.61
C PHE A 53 6.93 5.57 -19.03
N LYS A 54 7.90 6.15 -18.31
CA LYS A 54 9.33 5.92 -18.55
C LYS A 54 9.82 4.62 -17.91
N LEU A 55 9.19 4.21 -16.81
CA LEU A 55 9.59 3.04 -16.03
C LEU A 55 8.86 1.74 -16.43
N SER A 56 7.70 1.81 -17.08
CA SER A 56 6.90 0.62 -17.45
C SER A 56 7.45 -0.20 -18.62
N ASN A 57 8.56 0.20 -19.22
CA ASN A 57 9.25 -0.57 -20.26
C ASN A 57 10.19 -1.67 -19.71
N GLY A 58 10.26 -1.82 -18.37
CA GLY A 58 11.08 -2.85 -17.75
C GLY A 58 10.51 -4.24 -17.99
N VAL A 59 11.31 -5.10 -18.61
CA VAL A 59 10.95 -6.51 -18.83
C VAL A 59 11.29 -7.31 -17.58
N VAL A 60 10.28 -7.93 -16.96
CA VAL A 60 10.50 -8.87 -15.85
C VAL A 60 11.12 -10.16 -16.40
N PRO A 61 12.13 -10.74 -15.72
CA PRO A 61 12.68 -12.03 -16.13
C PRO A 61 11.60 -13.11 -16.23
N VAL A 62 11.62 -13.90 -17.28
CA VAL A 62 10.66 -14.99 -17.49
C VAL A 62 11.00 -16.16 -16.57
N VAL A 63 10.33 -16.24 -15.43
CA VAL A 63 10.58 -17.27 -14.40
C VAL A 63 9.70 -18.52 -14.62
N SER A 64 8.54 -18.38 -15.28
CA SER A 64 7.53 -19.45 -15.41
C SER A 64 7.40 -20.07 -16.82
N GLY A 65 8.27 -19.72 -17.76
CA GLY A 65 8.15 -20.16 -19.17
C GLY A 65 7.05 -19.44 -19.97
N ASP A 66 6.21 -18.64 -19.30
CA ASP A 66 5.17 -17.81 -19.90
C ASP A 66 5.32 -16.36 -19.39
N ASN A 67 5.43 -15.44 -20.33
CA ASN A 67 5.63 -14.01 -20.03
C ASN A 67 4.44 -13.42 -19.23
N VAL A 68 3.20 -13.78 -19.60
CA VAL A 68 2.00 -13.26 -18.91
C VAL A 68 1.95 -13.79 -17.47
N ARG A 69 2.27 -15.06 -17.27
CA ARG A 69 2.31 -15.68 -15.94
C ARG A 69 3.41 -15.09 -15.07
N SER A 70 4.59 -14.87 -15.64
CA SER A 70 5.72 -14.24 -14.92
C SER A 70 5.36 -12.81 -14.47
N GLU A 71 4.75 -12.02 -15.36
CA GLU A 71 4.30 -10.67 -15.03
C GLU A 71 3.15 -10.65 -14.02
N LYS A 72 2.24 -11.62 -14.05
CA LYS A 72 1.20 -11.77 -13.01
C LYS A 72 1.81 -12.04 -11.64
N ASN A 73 2.75 -12.98 -11.55
CA ASN A 73 3.44 -13.32 -10.32
C ASN A 73 4.19 -12.11 -9.76
N TYR A 74 4.92 -11.40 -10.62
CA TYR A 74 5.62 -10.18 -10.24
C TYR A 74 4.67 -9.07 -9.76
N SER A 75 3.54 -8.89 -10.43
CA SER A 75 2.54 -7.90 -10.01
C SER A 75 1.99 -8.18 -8.61
N ILE A 76 1.84 -9.45 -8.20
CA ILE A 76 1.43 -9.82 -6.83
C ILE A 76 2.47 -9.33 -5.81
N VAL A 77 3.76 -9.51 -6.10
CA VAL A 77 4.85 -9.00 -5.22
C VAL A 77 4.80 -7.48 -5.13
N VAL A 78 4.59 -6.80 -6.25
CA VAL A 78 4.44 -5.32 -6.27
C VAL A 78 3.24 -4.88 -5.44
N PHE A 79 2.07 -5.53 -5.57
CA PHE A 79 0.88 -5.18 -4.77
C PHE A 79 1.12 -5.32 -3.28
N GLU A 80 1.85 -6.36 -2.85
CA GLU A 80 2.24 -6.52 -1.44
C GLU A 80 3.15 -5.39 -0.97
N LYS A 81 4.20 -5.05 -1.73
CA LYS A 81 5.12 -3.96 -1.39
C LYS A 81 4.41 -2.61 -1.30
N LEU A 82 3.47 -2.33 -2.23
CA LEU A 82 2.66 -1.12 -2.22
C LEU A 82 1.75 -1.05 -1.00
N ALA A 83 1.09 -2.15 -0.63
CA ALA A 83 0.23 -2.20 0.55
C ALA A 83 1.04 -1.95 1.83
N GLN A 84 2.22 -2.58 1.98
CA GLN A 84 3.11 -2.35 3.11
C GLN A 84 3.60 -0.91 3.19
N ALA A 85 4.03 -0.33 2.06
CA ALA A 85 4.44 1.07 2.01
C ALA A 85 3.29 2.00 2.42
N ALA A 86 2.07 1.76 1.95
CA ALA A 86 0.90 2.56 2.28
C ALA A 86 0.53 2.46 3.77
N ILE A 87 0.61 1.27 4.37
CA ILE A 87 0.41 1.06 5.81
C ILE A 87 1.44 1.86 6.62
N ASN A 88 2.71 1.78 6.25
CA ASN A 88 3.78 2.53 6.91
C ASN A 88 3.60 4.05 6.80
N MET A 89 2.95 4.52 5.73
CA MET A 89 2.62 5.94 5.52
C MET A 89 1.25 6.36 6.10
N GLY A 90 0.61 5.49 6.90
CA GLY A 90 -0.61 5.80 7.63
C GLY A 90 -1.92 5.42 6.94
N MET A 91 -1.88 4.68 5.84
CA MET A 91 -3.09 4.05 5.31
C MET A 91 -3.59 3.00 6.30
N ASP A 92 -4.90 2.91 6.43
CA ASP A 92 -5.51 1.89 7.26
C ASP A 92 -5.16 0.48 6.78
N LEU A 93 -4.71 -0.37 7.70
CA LEU A 93 -4.18 -1.72 7.42
C LEU A 93 -5.18 -2.60 6.66
N ILE A 94 -6.46 -2.62 7.09
CA ILE A 94 -7.45 -3.48 6.44
C ILE A 94 -7.79 -2.96 5.05
N ASN A 95 -7.94 -1.64 4.90
CA ASN A 95 -8.18 -1.05 3.58
C ASN A 95 -7.02 -1.31 2.62
N ALA A 96 -5.78 -1.27 3.11
CA ALA A 96 -4.60 -1.57 2.31
C ALA A 96 -4.62 -3.02 1.81
N TYR A 97 -4.88 -3.99 2.69
CA TYR A 97 -4.92 -5.40 2.30
C TYR A 97 -6.15 -5.77 1.45
N GLN A 98 -7.32 -5.21 1.74
CA GLN A 98 -8.51 -5.42 0.90
C GLN A 98 -8.29 -4.88 -0.53
N SER A 99 -7.61 -3.75 -0.64
CA SER A 99 -7.23 -3.18 -1.95
C SER A 99 -6.24 -4.08 -2.67
N ARG A 100 -5.19 -4.58 -1.98
CA ARG A 100 -4.24 -5.55 -2.50
C ARG A 100 -4.95 -6.78 -3.08
N ASP A 101 -5.83 -7.38 -2.29
CA ASP A 101 -6.56 -8.60 -2.70
C ASP A 101 -7.49 -8.32 -3.88
N SER A 102 -8.05 -7.10 -3.97
CA SER A 102 -8.83 -6.68 -5.14
C SER A 102 -7.96 -6.59 -6.39
N PHE A 103 -6.75 -6.04 -6.27
CA PHE A 103 -5.81 -5.97 -7.40
C PHE A 103 -5.30 -7.36 -7.80
N ILE A 104 -5.02 -8.26 -6.85
CA ILE A 104 -4.67 -9.66 -7.14
C ILE A 104 -5.78 -10.35 -7.93
N ARG A 105 -7.05 -10.25 -7.49
CA ARG A 105 -8.17 -10.83 -8.24
C ARG A 105 -8.29 -10.28 -9.65
N LYS A 106 -8.11 -8.97 -9.85
CA LYS A 106 -8.12 -8.37 -11.20
C LYS A 106 -6.96 -8.86 -12.06
N ASN A 107 -5.77 -8.98 -11.47
CA ASN A 107 -4.57 -9.48 -12.13
C ASN A 107 -4.73 -10.93 -12.61
N GLU A 108 -5.37 -11.80 -11.80
CA GLU A 108 -5.64 -13.19 -12.20
C GLU A 108 -6.58 -13.27 -13.40
N LEU A 109 -7.52 -12.36 -13.56
CA LEU A 109 -8.45 -12.31 -14.71
C LEU A 109 -7.81 -11.79 -15.99
N CYS A 110 -6.63 -11.18 -15.95
CA CYS A 110 -5.95 -10.67 -17.14
C CYS A 110 -5.54 -11.82 -18.08
N ILE A 111 -5.71 -11.64 -19.38
CA ILE A 111 -5.40 -12.66 -20.40
C ILE A 111 -4.18 -12.30 -21.26
N ASN A 112 -3.69 -11.08 -21.16
CA ASN A 112 -2.52 -10.60 -21.89
C ASN A 112 -1.67 -9.63 -21.07
N LEU A 113 -0.45 -9.40 -21.54
CA LEU A 113 0.55 -8.55 -20.88
C LEU A 113 0.04 -7.12 -20.66
N LYS A 114 -0.63 -6.53 -21.65
CA LYS A 114 -1.14 -5.15 -21.57
C LYS A 114 -2.14 -4.97 -20.44
N GLU A 115 -3.01 -5.95 -20.21
CA GLU A 115 -3.97 -5.93 -19.11
C GLU A 115 -3.27 -6.03 -17.76
N VAL A 116 -2.28 -6.94 -17.62
CA VAL A 116 -1.47 -7.10 -16.40
C VAL A 116 -0.78 -5.79 -16.03
N LEU A 117 -0.07 -5.18 -16.99
CA LEU A 117 0.61 -3.91 -16.80
C LEU A 117 -0.36 -2.80 -16.39
N LYS A 118 -1.52 -2.70 -17.04
CA LYS A 118 -2.56 -1.71 -16.71
C LYS A 118 -3.08 -1.88 -15.27
N VAL A 119 -3.30 -3.11 -14.81
CA VAL A 119 -3.72 -3.38 -13.43
C VAL A 119 -2.63 -2.96 -12.44
N ARG A 120 -1.37 -3.28 -12.73
CA ARG A 120 -0.21 -2.89 -11.92
C ARG A 120 -0.07 -1.37 -11.81
N ASP A 121 -0.12 -0.66 -12.91
CA ASP A 121 -0.04 0.81 -12.94
C ASP A 121 -1.21 1.44 -12.18
N THR A 122 -2.42 0.89 -12.33
CA THR A 122 -3.59 1.34 -11.57
C THR A 122 -3.38 1.17 -10.06
N ALA A 123 -2.78 0.06 -9.62
CA ALA A 123 -2.47 -0.16 -8.21
C ALA A 123 -1.44 0.84 -7.70
N ILE A 124 -0.38 1.11 -8.45
CA ILE A 124 0.66 2.08 -8.09
C ILE A 124 0.04 3.47 -7.90
N VAL A 125 -0.77 3.94 -8.86
CA VAL A 125 -1.46 5.24 -8.77
C VAL A 125 -2.43 5.29 -7.59
N PHE A 126 -3.19 4.21 -7.36
CA PHE A 126 -4.13 4.11 -6.25
C PHE A 126 -3.42 4.27 -4.90
N TYR A 127 -2.39 3.49 -4.63
CA TYR A 127 -1.67 3.55 -3.36
C TYR A 127 -0.96 4.90 -3.17
N THR A 128 -0.41 5.47 -4.23
CA THR A 128 0.17 6.84 -4.19
C THR A 128 -0.86 7.87 -3.77
N SER A 129 -2.07 7.81 -4.34
CA SER A 129 -3.18 8.70 -3.98
C SER A 129 -3.60 8.53 -2.52
N GLU A 130 -3.73 7.28 -2.05
CA GLU A 130 -4.10 7.01 -0.66
C GLU A 130 -3.04 7.52 0.34
N ILE A 131 -1.75 7.35 0.02
CA ILE A 131 -0.64 7.90 0.81
C ILE A 131 -0.70 9.43 0.82
N GLY A 132 -0.94 10.06 -0.34
CA GLY A 132 -1.13 11.51 -0.41
C GLY A 132 -2.26 12.00 0.49
N LYS A 133 -3.40 11.33 0.48
CA LYS A 133 -4.54 11.62 1.37
C LYS A 133 -4.20 11.42 2.85
N ALA A 134 -3.44 10.35 3.18
CA ALA A 134 -3.00 10.09 4.55
C ALA A 134 -2.05 11.18 5.05
N LYS A 135 -1.12 11.64 4.21
CA LYS A 135 -0.22 12.77 4.53
C LYS A 135 -0.96 14.07 4.79
N VAL A 136 -2.00 14.37 4.00
CA VAL A 136 -2.85 15.56 4.21
C VAL A 136 -3.62 15.50 5.52
N ARG A 137 -3.94 14.29 6.02
CA ARG A 137 -4.61 14.12 7.33
C ARG A 137 -3.73 14.49 8.53
N ASN A 138 -2.42 14.64 8.35
CA ASN A 138 -1.47 15.04 9.41
C ASN A 138 -1.71 14.34 10.75
N LEU A 139 -1.92 13.02 10.73
CA LEU A 139 -2.01 12.25 11.98
C LEU A 139 -0.66 12.29 12.68
N SER A 140 -0.67 12.57 13.97
CA SER A 140 0.54 12.44 14.77
C SER A 140 1.05 10.99 14.73
N PRO A 141 2.38 10.77 14.85
CA PRO A 141 2.94 9.42 14.91
C PRO A 141 2.28 8.54 15.97
N GLN A 142 1.87 9.15 17.10
CA GLN A 142 1.19 8.47 18.18
C GLN A 142 -0.19 7.96 17.75
N ILE A 143 -1.02 8.79 17.11
CA ILE A 143 -2.35 8.38 16.63
C ILE A 143 -2.23 7.37 15.48
N SER A 144 -1.26 7.54 14.59
CA SER A 144 -0.96 6.55 13.54
C SER A 144 -0.64 5.17 14.13
N SER A 145 0.24 5.10 15.13
CA SER A 145 0.58 3.85 15.83
C SER A 145 -0.62 3.22 16.55
N ILE A 146 -1.51 4.05 17.14
CA ILE A 146 -2.75 3.56 17.78
C ILE A 146 -3.69 2.95 16.74
N VAL A 147 -3.83 3.58 15.58
CA VAL A 147 -4.66 3.07 14.46
C VAL A 147 -4.12 1.71 13.98
N GLN A 148 -2.80 1.59 13.80
CA GLN A 148 -2.16 0.32 13.43
C GLN A 148 -2.37 -0.76 14.50
N TYR A 149 -2.17 -0.41 15.78
CA TYR A 149 -2.40 -1.33 16.89
C TYR A 149 -3.83 -1.86 16.91
N ILE A 150 -4.83 -0.99 16.71
CA ILE A 150 -6.24 -1.40 16.60
C ILE A 150 -6.43 -2.37 15.43
N GLY A 151 -5.82 -2.10 14.27
CA GLY A 151 -5.88 -2.98 13.11
C GLY A 151 -5.32 -4.38 13.38
N LEU A 152 -4.13 -4.46 13.98
CA LEU A 152 -3.46 -5.73 14.30
C LEU A 152 -4.22 -6.57 15.34
N ASN A 153 -5.00 -5.93 16.22
CA ASN A 153 -5.74 -6.59 17.28
C ASN A 153 -7.25 -6.71 16.98
N MET A 154 -7.67 -6.57 15.72
CA MET A 154 -9.07 -6.49 15.32
C MET A 154 -9.89 -7.74 15.71
N TYR A 155 -9.28 -8.91 15.64
CA TYR A 155 -9.90 -10.20 15.93
C TYR A 155 -9.87 -10.57 17.41
N THR A 156 -9.36 -9.68 18.27
CA THR A 156 -9.33 -9.88 19.72
C THR A 156 -10.31 -8.94 20.41
N LYS A 157 -10.60 -9.23 21.71
CA LYS A 157 -11.37 -8.32 22.54
C LYS A 157 -10.49 -7.14 22.96
N ILE A 158 -10.47 -6.09 22.13
CA ILE A 158 -9.72 -4.87 22.39
C ILE A 158 -10.58 -3.84 23.13
N THR A 159 -10.02 -3.24 24.18
CA THR A 159 -10.68 -2.18 24.97
C THR A 159 -9.85 -0.89 24.93
N VAL A 160 -10.51 0.26 25.10
CA VAL A 160 -9.82 1.55 25.17
C VAL A 160 -8.80 1.59 26.30
N ARG A 161 -9.10 0.92 27.42
CA ARG A 161 -8.20 0.79 28.56
C ARG A 161 -6.91 0.06 28.19
N GLN A 162 -7.01 -1.07 27.50
CA GLN A 162 -5.83 -1.82 27.03
C GLN A 162 -4.96 -1.00 26.08
N ILE A 163 -5.59 -0.29 25.14
CA ILE A 163 -4.86 0.61 24.22
C ILE A 163 -4.14 1.69 25.03
N ALA A 164 -4.83 2.34 25.96
CA ALA A 164 -4.25 3.39 26.78
C ALA A 164 -3.04 2.89 27.58
N GLN A 165 -3.15 1.70 28.18
CA GLN A 165 -2.05 1.04 28.90
C GLN A 165 -0.86 0.73 27.99
N TYR A 166 -1.12 0.16 26.80
CA TYR A 166 -0.07 -0.19 25.84
C TYR A 166 0.74 1.03 25.39
N PHE A 167 0.07 2.18 25.17
CA PHE A 167 0.73 3.41 24.76
C PHE A 167 1.13 4.32 25.94
N SER A 168 1.08 3.83 27.18
CA SER A 168 1.42 4.59 28.39
C SER A 168 0.67 5.92 28.49
N MET A 169 -0.63 5.90 28.18
CA MET A 169 -1.54 7.05 28.22
C MET A 169 -2.67 6.84 29.23
N SER A 170 -3.25 7.94 29.75
CA SER A 170 -4.56 7.84 30.39
C SER A 170 -5.65 7.67 29.34
N GLU A 171 -6.76 6.97 29.69
CA GLU A 171 -7.91 6.82 28.78
C GLU A 171 -8.48 8.18 28.33
N ALA A 172 -8.52 9.17 29.23
CA ALA A 172 -9.03 10.49 28.92
C ALA A 172 -8.18 11.18 27.84
N ARG A 173 -6.83 11.13 27.98
CA ARG A 173 -5.90 11.69 27.01
C ARG A 173 -6.02 10.98 25.66
N LEU A 174 -6.10 9.65 25.68
CA LEU A 174 -6.27 8.86 24.45
C LEU A 174 -7.55 9.24 23.72
N ARG A 175 -8.71 9.28 24.43
CA ARG A 175 -10.01 9.64 23.83
C ARG A 175 -9.99 11.04 23.21
N THR A 176 -9.42 12.00 23.92
CA THR A 176 -9.33 13.39 23.45
C THR A 176 -8.44 13.53 22.24
N ALA A 177 -7.21 12.99 22.28
CA ALA A 177 -6.25 13.04 21.19
C ALA A 177 -6.79 12.33 19.92
N PHE A 178 -7.33 11.13 20.10
CA PHE A 178 -7.89 10.36 19.00
C PHE A 178 -9.08 11.07 18.33
N LYS A 179 -10.02 11.60 19.13
CA LYS A 179 -11.16 12.34 18.60
C LYS A 179 -10.75 13.62 17.87
N LYS A 180 -9.74 14.32 18.38
CA LYS A 180 -9.22 15.55 17.78
C LYS A 180 -8.67 15.31 16.37
N GLU A 181 -7.89 14.24 16.17
CA GLU A 181 -7.22 13.98 14.89
C GLU A 181 -8.07 13.14 13.92
N MET A 182 -8.85 12.19 14.45
CA MET A 182 -9.66 11.27 13.63
C MET A 182 -11.10 11.76 13.40
N ASN A 183 -11.56 12.83 14.06
CA ASN A 183 -12.94 13.34 14.04
C ASN A 183 -14.01 12.31 14.43
N ILE A 184 -13.62 11.20 15.07
CA ILE A 184 -14.48 10.13 15.55
C ILE A 184 -13.98 9.62 16.90
N SER A 185 -14.87 9.16 17.78
CA SER A 185 -14.42 8.54 19.03
C SER A 185 -13.70 7.22 18.75
N ILE A 186 -12.67 6.91 19.57
CA ILE A 186 -11.92 5.64 19.43
C ILE A 186 -12.83 4.41 19.53
N HIS A 187 -13.87 4.46 20.40
CA HIS A 187 -14.86 3.39 20.52
C HIS A 187 -15.63 3.18 19.21
N ASN A 188 -16.16 4.25 18.62
CA ASN A 188 -16.89 4.17 17.35
C ASN A 188 -15.96 3.78 16.19
N TYR A 189 -14.69 4.17 16.23
CA TYR A 189 -13.69 3.74 15.26
C TYR A 189 -13.51 2.22 15.31
N ILE A 190 -13.26 1.65 16.50
CA ILE A 190 -13.12 0.19 16.71
C ILE A 190 -14.39 -0.54 16.24
N LEU A 191 -15.56 -0.04 16.62
CA LEU A 191 -16.83 -0.66 16.23
C LEU A 191 -17.04 -0.67 14.72
N ARG A 192 -16.81 0.46 14.04
CA ARG A 192 -16.92 0.53 12.57
C ARG A 192 -15.94 -0.42 11.87
N ARG A 193 -14.74 -0.55 12.41
CA ARG A 193 -13.72 -1.47 11.89
C ARG A 193 -14.18 -2.92 12.01
N LYS A 194 -14.66 -3.33 13.19
CA LYS A 194 -15.19 -4.69 13.42
C LYS A 194 -16.38 -5.00 12.52
N ILE A 195 -17.31 -4.06 12.34
CA ILE A 195 -18.46 -4.23 11.43
C ILE A 195 -18.00 -4.36 9.98
N SER A 196 -17.00 -3.58 9.56
CA SER A 196 -16.45 -3.69 8.20
C SER A 196 -15.84 -5.05 7.95
N GLU A 197 -15.08 -5.56 8.90
CA GLU A 197 -14.46 -6.89 8.82
C GLU A 197 -15.50 -8.02 8.84
N ALA A 198 -16.47 -7.96 9.73
CA ALA A 198 -17.57 -8.92 9.77
C ALA A 198 -18.31 -9.01 8.43
N LYS A 199 -18.52 -7.86 7.75
CA LYS A 199 -19.14 -7.84 6.41
C LYS A 199 -18.29 -8.55 5.36
N VAL A 200 -16.95 -8.48 5.46
CA VAL A 200 -16.04 -9.19 4.54
C VAL A 200 -16.10 -10.69 4.81
N MET A 201 -16.05 -11.10 6.09
CA MET A 201 -16.13 -12.51 6.47
C MET A 201 -17.46 -13.14 6.03
N LEU A 202 -18.59 -12.44 6.19
CA LEU A 202 -19.91 -12.88 5.70
C LEU A 202 -19.93 -13.10 4.18
N LYS A 203 -19.26 -12.22 3.40
CA LYS A 203 -19.18 -12.38 1.95
C LYS A 203 -18.27 -13.53 1.51
N SER A 204 -17.39 -13.98 2.38
CA SER A 204 -16.46 -15.10 2.17
C SER A 204 -16.99 -16.43 2.69
N ASN A 205 -18.30 -16.52 3.00
CA ASN A 205 -19.00 -17.71 3.50
C ASN A 205 -18.47 -18.26 4.84
N TYR A 206 -17.88 -17.42 5.69
CA TYR A 206 -17.54 -17.83 7.05
C TYR A 206 -18.81 -18.09 7.88
N PRO A 207 -18.84 -19.13 8.73
CA PRO A 207 -19.95 -19.38 9.65
C PRO A 207 -20.19 -18.18 10.55
N ILE A 208 -21.47 -17.82 10.78
CA ILE A 208 -21.83 -16.66 11.62
C ILE A 208 -21.25 -16.78 13.04
N ASN A 209 -21.14 -18.00 13.57
CA ASN A 209 -20.57 -18.24 14.90
C ASN A 209 -19.08 -17.90 15.01
N ASP A 210 -18.34 -17.88 13.89
CA ASP A 210 -16.91 -17.53 13.85
C ASP A 210 -16.69 -16.02 13.68
N ILE A 211 -17.78 -15.25 13.47
CA ILE A 211 -17.76 -13.81 13.22
C ILE A 211 -18.14 -12.99 14.47
N SER A 212 -18.65 -13.64 15.51
CA SER A 212 -19.19 -13.00 16.73
C SER A 212 -18.13 -12.58 17.76
#